data_dee6ccaf8bb40779ad1d64f7be684758
#
_entry.id   dee6ccaf8bb40779ad1d64f7be684758
#
_cell.length_a   1.000
_cell.length_b   1.000
_cell.length_c   1.000
_cell.angle_alpha   90.00
_cell.angle_beta   90.00
_cell.angle_gamma   90.00
#
_symmetry.space_group_name_H-M   'P 1'
#
loop_
_entity.id
_entity.type
_entity.pdbx_description
1 polymer ?
#
loop_
_entity_poly.entity_id
_entity_poly.type
_entity_poly.pdbx_seq_one_letter_code
_entity_poly.pdbx_strand_id
1 'polypeptide(L)'
;MELGKSTEQEIKNMYSLKKEGINKYSNGNQYYINPSELNLSDLKSTLIIFNEKNILVGVSSVLPKKSGKFKYLYNILNSKYKLVKEEIPFVGDKFAKFKDGKSEIILDAPHLGFQIYLDYLHSNFIDAVNKAKLEKEKQRRQNDASVL
;
A
#
# COMPACT_ATOMS: atom_id res chain seq x y z
N MET A 1 -8.07 -11.57 -6.04
CA MET A 1 -8.03 -10.89 -4.72
C MET A 1 -8.86 -9.62 -4.77
N GLU A 2 -9.70 -9.42 -3.79
CA GLU A 2 -10.53 -8.23 -3.69
C GLU A 2 -10.48 -7.65 -2.28
N LEU A 3 -10.04 -6.39 -2.17
CA LEU A 3 -9.97 -5.68 -0.88
C LEU A 3 -11.35 -5.58 -0.23
N GLY A 4 -11.40 -5.84 1.05
CA GLY A 4 -12.64 -5.82 1.84
C GLY A 4 -13.51 -7.06 1.71
N LYS A 5 -13.12 -8.02 0.88
CA LYS A 5 -13.92 -9.25 0.62
C LYS A 5 -13.10 -10.53 0.70
N SER A 6 -11.96 -10.60 0.02
CA SER A 6 -11.17 -11.83 -0.01
C SER A 6 -10.67 -12.22 1.38
N THR A 7 -10.81 -13.49 1.72
CA THR A 7 -10.37 -14.02 3.01
C THR A 7 -8.94 -14.54 2.93
N GLU A 8 -8.29 -14.61 4.09
CA GLU A 8 -6.96 -15.21 4.22
C GLU A 8 -6.90 -16.62 3.66
N GLN A 9 -7.92 -17.45 3.97
CA GLN A 9 -7.96 -18.83 3.50
C GLN A 9 -8.08 -18.91 1.98
N GLU A 10 -8.92 -18.09 1.36
CA GLU A 10 -9.06 -18.04 -0.10
C GLU A 10 -7.73 -17.72 -0.78
N ILE A 11 -7.02 -16.74 -0.26
CA ILE A 11 -5.73 -16.32 -0.83
C ILE A 11 -4.66 -17.37 -0.59
N LYS A 12 -4.61 -18.01 0.56
CA LYS A 12 -3.72 -19.15 0.82
C LYS A 12 -3.94 -20.30 -0.15
N ASN A 13 -5.16 -20.52 -0.58
CA ASN A 13 -5.49 -21.57 -1.54
C ASN A 13 -5.05 -21.21 -2.97
N MET A 14 -4.87 -19.94 -3.26
CA MET A 14 -4.53 -19.47 -4.61
C MET A 14 -3.04 -19.22 -4.81
N TYR A 15 -2.30 -18.86 -3.76
CA TYR A 15 -0.91 -18.41 -3.85
C TYR A 15 -0.04 -19.03 -2.76
N SER A 16 1.25 -19.14 -3.06
CA SER A 16 2.26 -19.49 -2.07
C SER A 16 2.62 -18.26 -1.24
N LEU A 17 2.37 -18.34 0.07
CA LEU A 17 2.54 -17.22 0.98
C LEU A 17 3.63 -17.51 2.01
N LYS A 18 4.43 -16.49 2.31
CA LYS A 18 5.41 -16.49 3.40
C LYS A 18 4.96 -15.53 4.49
N LYS A 19 4.70 -16.04 5.68
CA LYS A 19 4.23 -15.20 6.80
C LYS A 19 5.31 -14.20 7.24
N GLU A 20 4.89 -12.93 7.39
CA GLU A 20 5.76 -11.82 7.82
C GLU A 20 5.30 -11.24 9.17
N GLY A 21 4.51 -11.95 9.95
CA GLY A 21 4.05 -11.52 11.26
C GLY A 21 2.66 -10.91 11.25
N ILE A 22 2.43 -10.03 12.22
CA ILE A 22 1.14 -9.35 12.41
C ILE A 22 1.32 -7.87 12.10
N ASN A 23 0.40 -7.32 11.31
CA ASN A 23 0.40 -5.89 11.00
C ASN A 23 -0.03 -5.08 12.22
N LYS A 24 0.78 -4.09 12.62
CA LYS A 24 0.53 -3.29 13.83
C LYS A 24 -0.69 -2.37 13.75
N TYR A 25 -1.19 -2.08 12.55
CA TYR A 25 -2.35 -1.20 12.37
C TYR A 25 -3.66 -1.99 12.22
N SER A 26 -3.63 -3.10 11.50
CA SER A 26 -4.81 -3.93 11.27
C SER A 26 -4.99 -5.02 12.32
N ASN A 27 -3.93 -5.36 13.07
CA ASN A 27 -3.84 -6.49 13.99
C ASN A 27 -4.11 -7.86 13.34
N GLY A 28 -4.09 -7.91 12.02
CA GLY A 28 -4.22 -9.13 11.25
C GLY A 28 -2.88 -9.61 10.72
N ASN A 29 -2.89 -10.82 10.16
CA ASN A 29 -1.68 -11.42 9.60
C ASN A 29 -1.26 -10.72 8.32
N GLN A 30 0.03 -10.74 8.04
CA GLN A 30 0.57 -10.26 6.77
C GLN A 30 1.55 -11.28 6.20
N TYR A 31 1.59 -11.34 4.88
CA TYR A 31 2.36 -12.32 4.13
C TYR A 31 3.02 -11.68 2.91
N TYR A 32 4.21 -12.17 2.57
CA TYR A 32 4.74 -11.95 1.23
C TYR A 32 4.17 -13.01 0.28
N ILE A 33 3.75 -12.56 -0.89
CA ILE A 33 3.34 -13.42 -2.00
C ILE A 33 4.52 -13.54 -2.97
N ASN A 34 4.73 -14.72 -3.55
CA ASN A 34 5.80 -14.92 -4.54
C ASN A 34 5.52 -14.03 -5.77
N PRO A 35 6.43 -13.09 -6.12
CA PRO A 35 6.22 -12.21 -7.25
C PRO A 35 5.99 -12.93 -8.58
N SER A 36 6.55 -14.13 -8.75
CA SER A 36 6.36 -14.93 -9.96
C SER A 36 4.92 -15.39 -10.18
N GLU A 37 4.09 -15.40 -9.13
CA GLU A 37 2.69 -15.78 -9.23
C GLU A 37 1.77 -14.61 -9.62
N LEU A 38 2.33 -13.40 -9.74
CA LEU A 38 1.60 -12.19 -10.12
C LEU A 38 2.05 -11.71 -11.50
N ASN A 39 1.08 -11.31 -12.32
CA ASN A 39 1.33 -10.91 -13.71
C ASN A 39 1.67 -9.40 -13.83
N LEU A 40 2.55 -8.92 -12.98
CA LEU A 40 3.04 -7.55 -13.07
C LEU A 40 4.55 -7.56 -13.35
N SER A 41 4.95 -6.94 -14.45
CA SER A 41 6.35 -6.89 -14.88
C SER A 41 7.24 -6.18 -13.85
N ASP A 42 8.43 -6.73 -13.63
CA ASP A 42 9.47 -6.16 -12.76
C ASP A 42 9.10 -6.09 -11.27
N LEU A 43 8.10 -6.84 -10.84
CA LEU A 43 7.68 -6.85 -9.45
C LEU A 43 8.79 -7.44 -8.55
N LYS A 44 9.21 -6.67 -7.54
CA LYS A 44 10.23 -7.11 -6.57
C LYS A 44 9.60 -7.85 -5.41
N SER A 45 8.57 -7.30 -4.82
CA SER A 45 7.88 -7.91 -3.68
C SER A 45 6.44 -7.43 -3.61
N THR A 46 5.59 -8.25 -3.00
CA THR A 46 4.21 -7.88 -2.68
C THR A 46 3.89 -8.39 -1.30
N LEU A 47 3.51 -7.47 -0.43
CA LEU A 47 3.02 -7.75 0.91
C LEU A 47 1.50 -7.66 0.91
N ILE A 48 0.84 -8.69 1.41
CA ILE A 48 -0.62 -8.68 1.59
C ILE A 48 -0.96 -8.61 3.07
N ILE A 49 -1.96 -7.80 3.40
CA ILE A 49 -2.31 -7.46 4.78
C ILE A 49 -3.77 -7.79 5.03
N PHE A 50 -4.01 -8.56 6.09
CA PHE A 50 -5.36 -8.90 6.54
C PHE A 50 -5.71 -8.13 7.82
N ASN A 51 -6.99 -8.00 8.10
CA ASN A 51 -7.47 -7.48 9.37
C ASN A 51 -7.69 -8.61 10.39
N GLU A 52 -8.19 -8.28 11.59
CA GLU A 52 -8.46 -9.25 12.65
C GLU A 52 -9.49 -10.31 12.27
N LYS A 53 -10.34 -10.00 11.29
CA LYS A 53 -11.37 -10.91 10.77
C LYS A 53 -10.87 -11.73 9.58
N ASN A 54 -9.57 -11.70 9.31
CA ASN A 54 -8.93 -12.42 8.21
C ASN A 54 -9.42 -11.97 6.82
N ILE A 55 -9.80 -10.70 6.69
CA ILE A 55 -10.21 -10.09 5.42
C ILE A 55 -9.06 -9.25 4.87
N LEU A 56 -8.81 -9.33 3.57
CA LEU A 56 -7.77 -8.57 2.88
C LEU A 56 -8.08 -7.07 2.94
N VAL A 57 -7.14 -6.28 3.47
CA VAL A 57 -7.29 -4.82 3.59
C VAL A 57 -6.16 -4.04 2.94
N GLY A 58 -5.09 -4.69 2.54
CA GLY A 58 -3.98 -4.03 1.88
C GLY A 58 -3.15 -4.94 1.00
N VAL A 59 -2.67 -4.39 -0.11
CA VAL A 59 -1.69 -5.03 -1.01
C VAL A 59 -0.64 -3.98 -1.32
N SER A 60 0.59 -4.21 -0.86
CA SER A 60 1.70 -3.26 -1.02
C SER A 60 2.79 -3.88 -1.88
N SER A 61 3.02 -3.31 -3.05
CA SER A 61 3.99 -3.80 -4.02
C SER A 61 5.14 -2.85 -4.20
N VAL A 62 6.32 -3.43 -4.43
CA VAL A 62 7.56 -2.70 -4.69
C VAL A 62 8.09 -3.09 -6.05
N LEU A 63 8.42 -2.08 -6.86
CA LEU A 63 9.00 -2.23 -8.20
C LEU A 63 10.27 -1.40 -8.32
N PRO A 64 11.22 -1.78 -9.19
CA PRO A 64 12.39 -0.94 -9.42
C PRO A 64 12.02 0.33 -10.16
N LYS A 65 12.69 1.42 -9.83
CA LYS A 65 12.52 2.71 -10.48
C LYS A 65 13.33 2.75 -11.78
N LYS A 66 12.66 2.38 -12.87
CA LYS A 66 13.26 2.44 -14.22
C LYS A 66 12.69 3.63 -14.99
N SER A 67 13.44 4.10 -15.99
CA SER A 67 12.98 5.16 -16.89
C SER A 67 11.62 4.82 -17.50
N GLY A 68 10.68 5.76 -17.38
CA GLY A 68 9.32 5.60 -17.91
C GLY A 68 8.39 4.69 -17.11
N LYS A 69 8.87 4.01 -16.07
CA LYS A 69 8.06 3.04 -15.33
C LYS A 69 6.91 3.71 -14.55
N PHE A 70 7.17 4.83 -13.89
CA PHE A 70 6.12 5.58 -13.20
C PHE A 70 5.00 5.99 -14.15
N LYS A 71 5.38 6.60 -15.27
CA LYS A 71 4.40 7.03 -16.29
C LYS A 71 3.61 5.85 -16.86
N TYR A 72 4.28 4.73 -17.11
CA TYR A 72 3.63 3.51 -17.58
C TYR A 72 2.55 3.04 -16.59
N LEU A 73 2.88 2.93 -15.32
CA LEU A 73 1.94 2.52 -14.27
C LEU A 73 0.84 3.56 -14.08
N TYR A 74 1.20 4.84 -14.05
CA TYR A 74 0.24 5.94 -13.95
C TYR A 74 -0.83 5.87 -15.05
N ASN A 75 -0.40 5.69 -16.29
CA ASN A 75 -1.34 5.63 -17.42
C ASN A 75 -2.32 4.47 -17.32
N ILE A 76 -1.84 3.29 -16.89
CA ILE A 76 -2.71 2.13 -16.67
C ILE A 76 -3.73 2.43 -15.56
N LEU A 77 -3.26 2.92 -14.42
CA LEU A 77 -4.13 3.22 -13.27
C LEU A 77 -5.15 4.32 -13.62
N ASN A 78 -4.71 5.35 -14.33
CA ASN A 78 -5.59 6.45 -14.73
C ASN A 78 -6.68 6.01 -15.72
N SER A 79 -6.43 4.95 -16.48
CA SER A 79 -7.45 4.39 -17.39
C SER A 79 -8.46 3.51 -16.66
N LYS A 80 -8.14 3.01 -15.47
CA LYS A 80 -8.97 2.06 -14.71
C LYS A 80 -9.70 2.68 -13.53
N TYR A 81 -9.12 3.70 -12.90
CA TYR A 81 -9.58 4.25 -11.63
C TYR A 81 -9.71 5.77 -11.71
N LYS A 82 -10.40 6.34 -10.72
CA LYS A 82 -10.60 7.79 -10.63
C LYS A 82 -9.39 8.44 -9.97
N LEU A 83 -8.73 9.35 -10.69
CA LEU A 83 -7.65 10.17 -10.13
C LEU A 83 -8.19 11.13 -9.07
N VAL A 84 -7.56 11.13 -7.90
CA VAL A 84 -7.92 12.00 -6.78
C VAL A 84 -6.90 13.10 -6.59
N LYS A 85 -5.60 12.77 -6.67
CA LYS A 85 -4.51 13.71 -6.47
C LYS A 85 -3.27 13.26 -7.22
N GLU A 86 -2.50 14.21 -7.75
CA GLU A 86 -1.20 13.93 -8.35
C GLU A 86 -0.21 15.04 -8.09
N GLU A 87 1.06 14.67 -7.98
CA GLU A 87 2.21 15.56 -7.97
C GLU A 87 3.28 14.89 -8.84
N ILE A 88 3.44 15.37 -10.09
CA ILE A 88 4.36 14.76 -11.05
C ILE A 88 5.30 15.84 -11.58
N PRO A 89 6.24 16.32 -10.75
CA PRO A 89 7.20 17.33 -11.17
C PRO A 89 8.23 16.73 -12.15
N PHE A 90 8.87 17.59 -12.92
CA PHE A 90 9.98 17.18 -13.78
C PHE A 90 11.14 16.61 -12.94
N VAL A 91 11.43 17.24 -11.82
CA VAL A 91 12.42 16.78 -10.83
C VAL A 91 11.76 16.81 -9.46
N GLY A 92 11.91 15.73 -8.69
CA GLY A 92 11.35 15.61 -7.35
C GLY A 92 10.54 14.34 -7.16
N ASP A 93 9.88 14.23 -6.01
CA ASP A 93 9.03 13.11 -5.67
C ASP A 93 7.81 13.06 -6.59
N LYS A 94 7.52 11.88 -7.14
CA LYS A 94 6.32 11.66 -7.97
C LYS A 94 5.30 10.88 -7.18
N PHE A 95 4.06 11.31 -7.25
CA PHE A 95 2.96 10.74 -6.48
C PHE A 95 1.65 10.83 -7.25
N ALA A 96 0.86 9.77 -7.17
CA ALA A 96 -0.52 9.78 -7.68
C ALA A 96 -1.41 8.94 -6.77
N LYS A 97 -2.62 9.41 -6.53
CA LYS A 97 -3.63 8.71 -5.74
C LYS A 97 -4.89 8.56 -6.58
N PHE A 98 -5.38 7.33 -6.63
CA PHE A 98 -6.62 6.96 -7.31
C PHE A 98 -7.61 6.37 -6.33
N LYS A 99 -8.87 6.33 -6.71
CA LYS A 99 -9.93 5.75 -5.90
C LYS A 99 -10.74 4.74 -6.70
N ASP A 100 -11.10 3.65 -6.03
CA ASP A 100 -11.99 2.61 -6.53
C ASP A 100 -12.94 2.19 -5.40
N GLY A 101 -14.15 2.78 -5.37
CA GLY A 101 -15.10 2.55 -4.30
C GLY A 101 -14.54 2.90 -2.92
N LYS A 102 -14.40 1.90 -2.05
CA LYS A 102 -13.84 2.04 -0.70
C LYS A 102 -12.32 1.82 -0.65
N SER A 103 -11.69 1.64 -1.79
CA SER A 103 -10.24 1.42 -1.86
C SER A 103 -9.53 2.63 -2.45
N GLU A 104 -8.32 2.88 -1.97
CA GLU A 104 -7.40 3.85 -2.56
C GLU A 104 -6.22 3.11 -3.16
N ILE A 105 -5.74 3.61 -4.30
CA ILE A 105 -4.54 3.13 -4.97
C ILE A 105 -3.52 4.26 -4.96
N ILE A 106 -2.35 4.01 -4.40
CA ILE A 106 -1.29 4.99 -4.25
C ILE A 106 -0.07 4.55 -5.03
N LEU A 107 0.37 5.39 -5.95
CA LEU A 107 1.59 5.21 -6.72
C LEU A 107 2.59 6.27 -6.28
N ASP A 108 3.73 5.84 -5.75
CA ASP A 108 4.72 6.72 -5.15
C ASP A 108 6.13 6.38 -5.64
N ALA A 109 6.85 7.39 -6.11
CA ALA A 109 8.24 7.26 -6.55
C ALA A 109 9.08 8.37 -5.91
N PRO A 110 9.65 8.15 -4.72
CA PRO A 110 10.50 9.11 -4.05
C PRO A 110 11.71 9.51 -4.92
N HIS A 111 12.04 10.79 -4.94
CA HIS A 111 13.07 11.36 -5.84
C HIS A 111 14.44 10.69 -5.69
N LEU A 112 14.89 10.50 -4.47
CA LEU A 112 16.19 9.90 -4.18
C LEU A 112 16.15 8.40 -3.97
N GLY A 113 14.98 7.78 -4.16
CA GLY A 113 14.81 6.34 -4.02
C GLY A 113 15.08 5.57 -5.30
N PHE A 114 15.31 4.28 -5.16
CA PHE A 114 15.50 3.35 -6.27
C PHE A 114 14.26 2.52 -6.58
N GLN A 115 13.16 2.81 -5.90
CA GLN A 115 11.95 1.99 -5.95
C GLN A 115 10.71 2.83 -6.23
N ILE A 116 9.71 2.16 -6.80
CA ILE A 116 8.34 2.65 -6.93
C ILE A 116 7.50 1.79 -6.00
N TYR A 117 6.62 2.43 -5.25
CA TYR A 117 5.66 1.78 -4.36
C TYR A 117 4.26 1.88 -4.96
N LEU A 118 3.57 0.76 -5.01
CA LEU A 118 2.19 0.67 -5.49
C LEU A 118 1.35 -0.01 -4.43
N ASP A 119 0.49 0.74 -3.78
CA ASP A 119 -0.32 0.28 -2.67
C ASP A 119 -1.81 0.31 -3.02
N TYR A 120 -2.49 -0.79 -2.74
CA TYR A 120 -3.95 -0.89 -2.77
C TYR A 120 -4.43 -1.03 -1.35
N LEU A 121 -5.17 -0.04 -0.83
CA LEU A 121 -5.56 0.02 0.58
C LEU A 121 -7.06 0.21 0.73
N HIS A 122 -7.67 -0.60 1.59
CA HIS A 122 -9.07 -0.45 1.97
C HIS A 122 -9.21 0.74 2.94
N SER A 123 -10.33 1.49 2.84
CA SER A 123 -10.56 2.68 3.65
C SER A 123 -10.45 2.44 5.15
N ASN A 124 -10.93 1.30 5.63
CA ASN A 124 -10.84 0.95 7.05
C ASN A 124 -9.39 0.82 7.53
N PHE A 125 -8.52 0.28 6.68
CA PHE A 125 -7.10 0.18 6.99
C PHE A 125 -6.42 1.55 6.98
N ILE A 126 -6.77 2.39 6.02
CA ILE A 126 -6.27 3.77 5.94
C ILE A 126 -6.66 4.55 7.19
N ASP A 127 -7.91 4.43 7.63
CA ASP A 127 -8.40 5.09 8.84
C ASP A 127 -7.64 4.63 10.08
N ALA A 128 -7.37 3.33 10.20
CA ALA A 128 -6.59 2.76 11.30
C ALA A 128 -5.16 3.31 11.32
N VAL A 129 -4.50 3.41 10.17
CA VAL A 129 -3.15 3.97 10.05
C VAL A 129 -3.15 5.46 10.44
N ASN A 130 -4.10 6.23 9.94
CA ASN A 130 -4.19 7.66 10.21
C ASN A 130 -4.47 7.92 11.70
N LYS A 131 -5.36 7.14 12.30
CA LYS A 131 -5.66 7.23 13.74
C LYS A 131 -4.41 6.97 14.59
N ALA A 132 -3.66 5.91 14.26
CA ALA A 132 -2.44 5.57 14.97
C ALA A 132 -1.38 6.68 14.86
N LYS A 133 -1.24 7.29 13.67
CA LYS A 133 -0.32 8.40 13.45
C LYS A 133 -0.70 9.63 14.27
N LEU A 134 -1.99 9.97 14.33
CA LEU A 134 -2.50 11.10 15.12
C LEU A 134 -2.26 10.90 16.62
N GLU A 135 -2.50 9.69 17.12
CA GLU A 135 -2.27 9.37 18.54
C GLU A 135 -0.77 9.45 18.89
N LYS A 136 0.08 8.96 17.99
CA LYS A 136 1.54 9.04 18.17
C LYS A 136 2.03 10.49 18.21
N GLU A 137 1.51 11.33 17.33
CA GLU A 137 1.86 12.76 17.31
C GLU A 137 1.36 13.49 18.56
N LYS A 138 0.14 13.18 19.00
CA LYS A 138 -0.41 13.72 20.24
C LYS A 138 0.45 13.35 21.45
N GLN A 139 0.89 12.09 21.52
CA GLN A 139 1.77 11.63 22.59
C GLN A 139 3.12 12.34 22.56
N ARG A 140 3.68 12.54 21.39
CA ARG A 140 4.94 13.28 21.21
C ARG A 140 4.81 14.72 21.69
N ARG A 141 3.71 15.41 21.34
CA ARG A 141 3.44 16.78 21.81
C ARG A 141 3.31 16.85 23.32
N GLN A 142 2.64 15.90 23.94
CA GLN A 142 2.51 15.84 25.39
C GLN A 142 3.86 15.62 26.06
N ASN A 143 4.70 14.73 25.51
CA ASN A 143 6.04 14.49 26.01
C ASN A 143 6.92 15.73 25.89
N ASP A 144 6.90 16.40 24.75
CA ASP A 144 7.65 17.65 24.53
C ASP A 144 7.19 18.76 25.48
N ALA A 145 5.89 18.93 25.64
CA ALA A 145 5.32 19.92 26.54
C ALA A 145 5.70 19.69 28.00
N SER A 146 5.87 18.43 28.41
CA SER A 146 6.29 18.11 29.79
C SER A 146 7.73 18.50 30.08
N VAL A 147 8.57 18.65 29.07
CA VAL A 147 9.99 19.02 29.18
C VAL A 147 10.19 20.53 29.02
N LEU A 148 9.37 21.18 28.22
CA LEU A 148 9.44 22.61 27.97
C LEU A 148 8.73 23.41 29.05
#